data_93aa529cc279332133796a37143bac47
#
_entry.id   93aa529cc279332133796a37143bac47
#
_cell.length_a   1.000
_cell.length_b   1.000
_cell.length_c   1.000
_cell.angle_alpha   90.00
_cell.angle_beta   90.00
_cell.angle_gamma   90.00
#
_symmetry.space_group_name_H-M   'P 1'
#
loop_
_entity.id
_entity.type
_entity.pdbx_description
1 polymer ?
#
loop_
_entity_poly.entity_id
_entity_poly.type
_entity_poly.pdbx_seq_one_letter_code
_entity_poly.pdbx_strand_id
1 'polypeptide(L)'
;MGTQEHFLSIRLAGQSIGSARIPVNHLIRLLEGFHKALFRTGRVLQGQADSVRRGPVQHSIKDEIALDLIEITHGSPATVLCLDRSCGQQQFECMDFGMEIIEKCLKGLESVQTDASELPPGFDAGVVMAWRDLGVMFELGVSEMRFSLNHSPHPLAVDYTTSGYQRVQERILAPRTNIRTIEGRLLMVDLKEHGTRCRVHPSIGDPILCLFDDSRKEEVLENITRYVKVIGEAKEDPVSGKVTSIQLHDIQRMESREEERKDLLPQGTPLPNDFWQALSLDELAESQAAVPLQDVSVLFGTWPGDIDDGFEELISNLRKQNMAGKVSR
;
A
#
# COMPACT_ATOMS: atom_id res chain seq x y z
N MET A 1 0.85 35.45 19.00
CA MET A 1 1.90 34.50 18.65
C MET A 1 1.72 34.22 17.17
N GLY A 2 2.68 34.66 16.31
CA GLY A 2 2.58 34.49 14.88
C GLY A 2 2.71 33.00 14.56
N THR A 3 1.74 32.46 13.82
CA THR A 3 1.83 31.15 13.16
C THR A 3 3.11 31.15 12.34
N GLN A 4 4.08 30.32 12.70
CA GLN A 4 5.26 30.09 11.85
C GLN A 4 4.77 29.47 10.55
N GLU A 5 4.73 30.27 9.50
CA GLU A 5 4.45 29.77 8.15
C GLU A 5 5.63 28.88 7.73
N HIS A 6 5.37 27.61 7.54
CA HIS A 6 6.39 26.67 7.10
C HIS A 6 6.55 26.79 5.59
N PHE A 7 7.63 27.41 5.15
CA PHE A 7 7.92 27.60 3.73
C PHE A 7 8.76 26.45 3.18
N LEU A 8 8.25 25.86 2.10
CA LEU A 8 8.99 24.95 1.26
C LEU A 8 9.43 25.70 0.02
N SER A 9 10.72 25.75 -0.27
CA SER A 9 11.23 26.35 -1.49
C SER A 9 11.84 25.32 -2.41
N ILE A 10 11.52 25.41 -3.71
CA ILE A 10 12.08 24.53 -4.74
C ILE A 10 12.81 25.42 -5.76
N ARG A 11 14.13 25.24 -5.85
CA ARG A 11 14.99 25.95 -6.77
C ARG A 11 15.43 25.05 -7.91
N LEU A 12 15.33 25.53 -9.12
CA LEU A 12 15.80 24.84 -10.32
C LEU A 12 17.05 25.51 -10.86
N ALA A 13 18.02 24.70 -11.30
CA ALA A 13 19.18 25.15 -12.06
C ALA A 13 19.32 24.33 -13.35
N GLY A 14 19.88 24.92 -14.41
CA GLY A 14 20.11 24.22 -15.68
C GLY A 14 20.14 25.14 -16.87
N GLN A 15 20.53 24.59 -18.03
CA GLN A 15 20.63 25.37 -19.29
C GLN A 15 19.27 25.82 -19.81
N SER A 16 18.20 25.04 -19.58
CA SER A 16 16.83 25.40 -19.97
C SER A 16 16.18 26.42 -19.03
N ILE A 17 16.83 26.69 -17.88
CA ILE A 17 16.37 27.61 -16.86
C ILE A 17 17.18 28.90 -16.99
N GLY A 18 16.58 29.93 -17.57
CA GLY A 18 17.22 31.24 -17.65
C GLY A 18 17.28 31.92 -16.27
N SER A 19 18.13 32.99 -16.19
CA SER A 19 18.20 33.81 -14.97
C SER A 19 16.87 34.54 -14.72
N ALA A 20 15.92 33.93 -14.02
CA ALA A 20 14.59 34.43 -13.72
C ALA A 20 13.44 33.92 -14.61
N ARG A 21 13.64 32.84 -15.34
CA ARG A 21 12.56 32.26 -16.17
C ARG A 21 12.47 30.75 -15.97
N ILE A 22 11.30 30.27 -15.60
CA ILE A 22 10.96 28.84 -15.63
C ILE A 22 9.93 28.66 -16.74
N PRO A 23 10.17 27.79 -17.73
CA PRO A 23 9.13 27.44 -18.70
C PRO A 23 7.91 26.89 -17.96
N VAL A 24 6.71 27.32 -18.31
CA VAL A 24 5.46 26.93 -17.65
C VAL A 24 5.30 25.41 -17.60
N ASN A 25 5.64 24.72 -18.69
CA ASN A 25 5.59 23.25 -18.72
C ASN A 25 6.55 22.58 -17.71
N HIS A 26 7.69 23.20 -17.42
CA HIS A 26 8.62 22.69 -16.41
C HIS A 26 8.05 22.91 -15.01
N LEU A 27 7.44 24.06 -14.75
CA LEU A 27 6.78 24.36 -13.49
C LEU A 27 5.62 23.40 -13.22
N ILE A 28 4.76 23.16 -14.20
CA ILE A 28 3.64 22.22 -14.07
C ILE A 28 4.17 20.82 -13.74
N ARG A 29 5.14 20.31 -14.50
CA ARG A 29 5.73 18.98 -14.26
C ARG A 29 6.40 18.87 -12.89
N LEU A 30 7.09 19.94 -12.46
CA LEU A 30 7.70 20.00 -11.13
C LEU A 30 6.64 19.84 -10.04
N LEU A 31 5.60 20.68 -10.09
CA LEU A 31 4.56 20.70 -9.07
C LEU A 31 3.75 19.39 -9.06
N GLU A 32 3.33 18.91 -10.22
CA GLU A 32 2.60 17.64 -10.33
C GLU A 32 3.44 16.43 -9.87
N GLY A 33 4.71 16.37 -10.30
CA GLY A 33 5.62 15.29 -9.94
C GLY A 33 5.92 15.28 -8.44
N PHE A 34 6.18 16.46 -7.87
CA PHE A 34 6.42 16.60 -6.44
C PHE A 34 5.18 16.27 -5.61
N HIS A 35 4.01 16.81 -5.98
CA HIS A 35 2.74 16.50 -5.33
C HIS A 35 2.44 14.98 -5.38
N LYS A 36 2.73 14.33 -6.51
CA LYS A 36 2.61 12.87 -6.65
C LYS A 36 3.53 12.12 -5.68
N ALA A 37 4.77 12.59 -5.48
CA ALA A 37 5.69 11.99 -4.52
C ALA A 37 5.19 12.16 -3.09
N LEU A 38 4.73 13.34 -2.69
CA LEU A 38 4.13 13.61 -1.38
C LEU A 38 2.91 12.71 -1.14
N PHE A 39 2.00 12.65 -2.11
CA PHE A 39 0.78 11.85 -2.01
C PHE A 39 1.08 10.37 -1.76
N ARG A 40 2.04 9.81 -2.51
CA ARG A 40 2.45 8.42 -2.34
C ARG A 40 3.15 8.18 -1.01
N THR A 41 4.02 9.09 -0.57
CA THR A 41 4.65 9.05 0.76
C THR A 41 3.59 9.05 1.87
N GLY A 42 2.59 9.92 1.79
CA GLY A 42 1.48 9.95 2.75
C GLY A 42 0.70 8.62 2.82
N ARG A 43 0.46 7.97 1.67
CA ARG A 43 -0.16 6.64 1.63
C ARG A 43 0.66 5.58 2.34
N VAL A 44 1.97 5.56 2.12
CA VAL A 44 2.87 4.61 2.78
C VAL A 44 2.89 4.85 4.30
N LEU A 45 2.96 6.11 4.74
CA LEU A 45 2.94 6.47 6.16
C LEU A 45 1.62 6.08 6.84
N GLN A 46 0.50 6.06 6.12
CA GLN A 46 -0.78 5.54 6.61
C GLN A 46 -0.88 4.01 6.57
N GLY A 47 0.22 3.30 6.27
CA GLY A 47 0.25 1.83 6.26
C GLY A 47 -0.39 1.18 5.02
N GLN A 48 -0.60 1.94 3.94
CA GLN A 48 -1.07 1.36 2.69
C GLN A 48 0.08 0.60 2.01
N ALA A 49 -0.09 -0.70 1.84
CA ALA A 49 0.96 -1.61 1.36
C ALA A 49 1.46 -1.35 -0.07
N ASP A 50 0.73 -0.56 -0.87
CA ASP A 50 1.04 -0.25 -2.26
C ASP A 50 0.54 1.17 -2.60
N SER A 51 1.47 2.12 -2.67
CA SER A 51 1.14 3.52 -2.97
C SER A 51 0.65 3.75 -4.41
N VAL A 52 0.88 2.79 -5.32
CA VAL A 52 0.46 2.85 -6.74
C VAL A 52 -0.96 2.33 -6.93
N ARG A 53 -1.44 1.46 -6.03
CA ARG A 53 -2.74 0.81 -6.16
C ARG A 53 -3.87 1.84 -6.26
N ARG A 54 -4.69 1.72 -7.30
CA ARG A 54 -5.91 2.52 -7.43
C ARG A 54 -6.91 2.08 -6.35
N GLY A 55 -7.32 2.99 -5.51
CA GLY A 55 -8.31 2.77 -4.45
C GLY A 55 -9.01 4.08 -4.10
N PRO A 56 -10.10 4.05 -3.32
CA PRO A 56 -10.71 5.27 -2.83
C PRO A 56 -9.65 6.07 -2.09
N VAL A 57 -9.42 7.28 -2.57
CA VAL A 57 -8.47 8.21 -1.95
C VAL A 57 -9.10 8.70 -0.66
N GLN A 58 -8.44 8.48 0.44
CA GLN A 58 -8.84 9.15 1.67
C GLN A 58 -8.65 10.65 1.45
N HIS A 59 -9.73 11.41 1.51
CA HIS A 59 -9.72 12.87 1.34
C HIS A 59 -8.69 13.53 2.27
N SER A 60 -8.46 12.97 3.44
CA SER A 60 -7.51 13.46 4.43
C SER A 60 -6.09 13.69 3.90
N ILE A 61 -5.52 12.77 3.09
CA ILE A 61 -4.14 12.96 2.60
C ILE A 61 -4.06 14.15 1.63
N LYS A 62 -5.04 14.30 0.74
CA LYS A 62 -5.03 15.41 -0.24
C LYS A 62 -5.09 16.76 0.44
N ASP A 63 -5.91 16.87 1.48
CA ASP A 63 -6.09 18.10 2.22
C ASP A 63 -4.82 18.43 3.04
N GLU A 64 -4.18 17.39 3.61
CA GLU A 64 -2.93 17.56 4.38
C GLU A 64 -1.72 18.00 3.56
N ILE A 65 -1.66 17.63 2.27
CA ILE A 65 -0.56 17.99 1.36
C ILE A 65 -0.96 19.07 0.34
N ALA A 66 -2.07 19.75 0.54
CA ALA A 66 -2.45 20.87 -0.30
C ALA A 66 -1.38 21.98 -0.19
N LEU A 67 -0.81 22.37 -1.32
CA LEU A 67 0.27 23.34 -1.40
C LEU A 67 -0.19 24.59 -2.14
N ASP A 68 0.00 25.74 -1.52
CA ASP A 68 -0.20 27.04 -2.12
C ASP A 68 1.12 27.60 -2.65
N LEU A 69 1.10 28.11 -3.87
CA LEU A 69 2.22 28.84 -4.45
C LEU A 69 2.17 30.31 -3.97
N ILE A 70 3.14 30.70 -3.15
CA ILE A 70 3.18 32.05 -2.59
C ILE A 70 3.95 32.98 -3.50
N GLU A 71 5.14 32.58 -3.95
CA GLU A 71 6.05 33.46 -4.66
C GLU A 71 6.90 32.70 -5.69
N ILE A 72 7.24 33.37 -6.75
CA ILE A 72 8.30 32.95 -7.68
C ILE A 72 9.39 34.03 -7.62
N THR A 73 10.53 33.69 -7.02
CA THR A 73 11.61 34.63 -6.76
C THR A 73 12.35 35.00 -8.04
N HIS A 74 12.59 36.30 -8.25
CA HIS A 74 13.41 36.79 -9.36
C HIS A 74 14.92 36.58 -9.13
N GLY A 75 15.64 36.20 -10.17
CA GLY A 75 17.11 36.07 -10.16
C GLY A 75 17.66 34.66 -9.92
N SER A 76 17.00 33.85 -9.16
CA SER A 76 17.24 32.41 -9.07
C SER A 76 15.85 31.78 -9.05
N PRO A 77 15.44 31.03 -10.06
CA PRO A 77 14.06 30.59 -10.18
C PRO A 77 13.73 29.60 -9.05
N ALA A 78 13.27 30.16 -7.95
CA ALA A 78 12.76 29.42 -6.81
C ALA A 78 11.27 29.64 -6.68
N THR A 79 10.52 28.56 -6.55
CA THR A 79 9.11 28.57 -6.18
C THR A 79 9.00 28.43 -4.67
N VAL A 80 8.28 29.33 -4.03
CA VAL A 80 8.01 29.27 -2.59
C VAL A 80 6.59 28.75 -2.40
N LEU A 81 6.47 27.68 -1.67
CA LEU A 81 5.23 26.96 -1.39
C LEU A 81 4.95 26.96 0.10
N CYS A 82 3.68 26.98 0.50
CA CYS A 82 3.25 26.68 1.86
C CYS A 82 2.16 25.60 1.83
N LEU A 83 1.94 24.96 2.97
CA LEU A 83 0.79 24.07 3.13
C LEU A 83 -0.47 24.93 3.31
N ASP A 84 -1.52 24.64 2.54
CA ASP A 84 -2.84 25.27 2.70
C ASP A 84 -3.45 24.80 4.04
N ARG A 85 -3.65 25.76 4.95
CA ARG A 85 -4.27 25.55 6.26
C ARG A 85 -5.70 26.09 6.35
N SER A 86 -6.29 26.46 5.23
CA SER A 86 -7.63 27.08 5.19
C SER A 86 -8.75 26.11 5.55
N CYS A 87 -8.52 24.80 5.46
CA CYS A 87 -9.50 23.76 5.80
C CYS A 87 -9.60 23.44 7.29
N GLY A 88 -9.57 24.44 8.17
CA GLY A 88 -10.26 24.47 9.48
C GLY A 88 -10.06 23.33 10.49
N GLN A 89 -9.16 22.36 10.27
CA GLN A 89 -8.81 21.43 11.32
C GLN A 89 -7.86 22.10 12.30
N GLN A 90 -8.33 22.33 13.54
CA GLN A 90 -7.47 22.67 14.66
C GLN A 90 -6.50 21.50 14.89
N GLN A 91 -5.35 21.57 14.24
CA GLN A 91 -4.27 20.63 14.50
C GLN A 91 -3.65 20.94 15.85
N PHE A 92 -3.51 19.93 16.67
CA PHE A 92 -2.65 20.01 17.83
C PHE A 92 -1.23 20.36 17.35
N GLU A 93 -0.63 21.43 17.88
CA GLU A 93 0.66 22.00 17.45
C GLU A 93 1.83 21.00 17.38
N CYS A 94 1.66 19.76 17.84
CA CYS A 94 2.71 18.74 17.89
C CYS A 94 2.58 17.64 16.82
N MET A 95 1.55 17.62 15.98
CA MET A 95 1.34 16.54 15.00
C MET A 95 0.83 17.08 13.64
N ASP A 96 1.71 17.80 12.93
CA ASP A 96 1.43 18.23 11.57
C ASP A 96 1.78 17.11 10.58
N PHE A 97 0.78 16.30 10.21
CA PHE A 97 0.96 15.16 9.32
C PHE A 97 1.42 15.58 7.92
N GLY A 98 0.98 16.74 7.41
CA GLY A 98 1.45 17.28 6.13
C GLY A 98 2.94 17.61 6.18
N MET A 99 3.41 18.20 7.28
CA MET A 99 4.83 18.47 7.49
C MET A 99 5.65 17.19 7.61
N GLU A 100 5.13 16.19 8.32
CA GLU A 100 5.78 14.87 8.42
C GLU A 100 5.93 14.22 7.03
N ILE A 101 4.89 14.28 6.20
CA ILE A 101 4.95 13.77 4.82
C ILE A 101 6.05 14.47 4.03
N ILE A 102 6.13 15.80 4.07
CA ILE A 102 7.15 16.56 3.35
C ILE A 102 8.55 16.18 3.84
N GLU A 103 8.75 16.17 5.15
CA GLU A 103 10.04 15.84 5.76
C GLU A 103 10.50 14.42 5.40
N LYS A 104 9.62 13.43 5.54
CA LYS A 104 9.91 12.03 5.19
C LYS A 104 10.16 11.86 3.68
N CYS A 105 9.39 12.56 2.85
CA CYS A 105 9.56 12.54 1.40
C CYS A 105 10.94 13.08 0.99
N LEU A 106 11.39 14.19 1.57
CA LEU A 106 12.68 14.79 1.27
C LEU A 106 13.86 13.98 1.84
N LYS A 107 13.81 13.58 3.13
CA LYS A 107 14.82 12.70 3.74
C LYS A 107 14.92 11.36 3.01
N GLY A 108 13.79 10.85 2.57
CA GLY A 108 13.75 9.63 1.78
C GLY A 108 14.41 9.79 0.42
N LEU A 109 14.20 10.91 -0.27
CA LEU A 109 14.91 11.22 -1.51
C LEU A 109 16.43 11.25 -1.30
N GLU A 110 16.90 11.93 -0.25
CA GLU A 110 18.33 11.96 0.11
C GLU A 110 18.88 10.54 0.32
N SER A 111 18.17 9.71 1.10
CA SER A 111 18.56 8.32 1.35
C SER A 111 18.58 7.46 0.08
N VAL A 112 17.60 7.64 -0.82
CA VAL A 112 17.52 6.86 -2.07
C VAL A 112 18.65 7.22 -3.04
N GLN A 113 19.20 8.40 -2.96
CA GLN A 113 20.39 8.82 -3.74
C GLN A 113 21.70 8.25 -3.20
N THR A 114 21.72 7.66 -2.01
CA THR A 114 22.89 6.98 -1.44
C THR A 114 22.86 5.48 -1.76
N ASP A 115 23.90 4.74 -1.44
CA ASP A 115 23.99 3.30 -1.72
C ASP A 115 23.29 2.42 -0.66
N ALA A 116 22.40 2.97 0.15
CA ALA A 116 21.66 2.21 1.14
C ALA A 116 20.79 1.13 0.46
N SER A 117 20.90 -0.12 0.90
CA SER A 117 20.20 -1.26 0.28
C SER A 117 18.70 -1.26 0.54
N GLU A 118 18.27 -0.66 1.65
CA GLU A 118 16.87 -0.64 2.08
C GLU A 118 16.18 0.68 1.73
N LEU A 119 14.87 0.62 1.52
CA LEU A 119 14.07 1.82 1.36
C LEU A 119 13.83 2.49 2.71
N PRO A 120 13.96 3.82 2.76
CA PRO A 120 13.70 4.56 4.00
C PRO A 120 12.21 4.50 4.39
N PRO A 121 11.90 4.78 5.68
CA PRO A 121 10.52 4.90 6.15
C PRO A 121 9.71 5.89 5.31
N GLY A 122 8.49 5.50 4.94
CA GLY A 122 7.63 6.32 4.07
C GLY A 122 7.86 6.11 2.57
N PHE A 123 8.78 5.20 2.18
CA PHE A 123 9.07 4.88 0.79
C PHE A 123 8.69 3.44 0.44
N ASP A 124 8.04 3.32 -0.70
CA ASP A 124 7.88 2.07 -1.44
C ASP A 124 8.35 2.27 -2.88
N ALA A 125 8.23 1.25 -3.70
CA ALA A 125 8.57 1.35 -5.12
C ALA A 125 7.77 2.45 -5.84
N GLY A 126 6.54 2.69 -5.41
CA GLY A 126 5.69 3.74 -5.99
C GLY A 126 6.21 5.15 -5.73
N VAL A 127 6.73 5.43 -4.53
CA VAL A 127 7.36 6.72 -4.21
C VAL A 127 8.63 6.92 -5.03
N VAL A 128 9.48 5.88 -5.12
CA VAL A 128 10.70 5.91 -5.95
C VAL A 128 10.36 6.19 -7.42
N MET A 129 9.29 5.57 -7.94
CA MET A 129 8.80 5.86 -9.30
C MET A 129 8.32 7.31 -9.47
N ALA A 130 7.69 7.91 -8.46
CA ALA A 130 7.29 9.32 -8.54
C ALA A 130 8.52 10.23 -8.65
N TRP A 131 9.59 9.97 -7.91
CA TRP A 131 10.85 10.69 -8.03
C TRP A 131 11.56 10.46 -9.37
N ARG A 132 11.52 9.23 -9.90
CA ARG A 132 12.01 8.96 -11.26
C ARG A 132 11.24 9.78 -12.31
N ASP A 133 9.90 9.78 -12.22
CA ASP A 133 9.05 10.51 -13.16
C ASP A 133 9.33 12.03 -13.12
N LEU A 134 9.59 12.56 -11.92
CA LEU A 134 10.02 13.94 -11.74
C LEU A 134 11.42 14.18 -12.33
N GLY A 135 12.33 13.21 -12.18
CA GLY A 135 13.70 13.28 -12.71
C GLY A 135 13.80 13.37 -14.24
N VAL A 136 12.74 13.09 -14.98
CA VAL A 136 12.67 13.35 -16.44
C VAL A 136 12.95 14.84 -16.77
N MET A 137 12.81 15.74 -15.80
CA MET A 137 13.20 17.15 -15.99
C MET A 137 14.69 17.34 -16.28
N PHE A 138 15.56 16.42 -15.86
CA PHE A 138 16.99 16.44 -16.21
C PHE A 138 17.20 16.25 -17.72
N GLU A 139 16.37 15.45 -18.36
CA GLU A 139 16.39 15.25 -19.82
C GLU A 139 15.91 16.49 -20.57
N LEU A 140 15.18 17.38 -19.89
CA LEU A 140 14.69 18.65 -20.43
C LEU A 140 15.65 19.83 -20.18
N GLY A 141 16.89 19.55 -19.70
CA GLY A 141 17.94 20.55 -19.52
C GLY A 141 17.97 21.21 -18.14
N VAL A 142 17.27 20.65 -17.15
CA VAL A 142 17.50 20.94 -15.74
C VAL A 142 18.74 20.19 -15.29
N SER A 143 19.63 20.78 -14.51
CA SER A 143 20.84 20.14 -13.98
C SER A 143 20.71 19.80 -12.50
N GLU A 144 19.90 20.56 -11.77
CA GLU A 144 19.73 20.42 -10.33
C GLU A 144 18.35 20.92 -9.90
N MET A 145 17.74 20.22 -8.97
CA MET A 145 16.54 20.62 -8.23
C MET A 145 16.87 20.62 -6.74
N ARG A 146 16.84 21.79 -6.08
CA ARG A 146 17.06 21.92 -4.63
C ARG A 146 15.74 22.14 -3.93
N PHE A 147 15.42 21.25 -3.02
CA PHE A 147 14.26 21.33 -2.13
C PHE A 147 14.74 21.80 -0.75
N SER A 148 14.20 22.89 -0.27
CA SER A 148 14.57 23.45 1.04
C SER A 148 13.32 23.67 1.87
N LEU A 149 13.27 23.03 3.04
CA LEU A 149 12.20 23.17 4.01
C LEU A 149 12.72 23.99 5.19
N ASN A 150 12.22 25.21 5.33
CA ASN A 150 12.56 26.11 6.43
C ASN A 150 11.65 25.81 7.62
N HIS A 151 11.91 24.70 8.29
CA HIS A 151 11.23 24.36 9.55
C HIS A 151 12.20 24.57 10.72
N SER A 152 11.89 25.52 11.58
CA SER A 152 12.68 25.75 12.81
C SER A 152 12.36 24.62 13.81
N PRO A 153 13.34 24.02 14.51
CA PRO A 153 14.76 24.39 14.60
C PRO A 153 15.70 23.69 13.59
N HIS A 154 15.21 22.84 12.72
CA HIS A 154 16.06 22.02 11.84
C HIS A 154 15.71 22.24 10.36
N PRO A 155 16.35 23.23 9.69
CA PRO A 155 16.16 23.39 8.25
C PRO A 155 16.67 22.15 7.50
N LEU A 156 15.87 21.65 6.56
CA LEU A 156 16.21 20.51 5.69
C LEU A 156 16.42 21.03 4.28
N ALA A 157 17.55 20.68 3.66
CA ALA A 157 17.80 20.96 2.25
C ALA A 157 18.29 19.70 1.55
N VAL A 158 17.65 19.35 0.44
CA VAL A 158 17.97 18.15 -0.34
C VAL A 158 18.17 18.53 -1.79
N ASP A 159 19.30 18.14 -2.35
CA ASP A 159 19.63 18.34 -3.76
C ASP A 159 19.30 17.07 -4.54
N TYR A 160 18.49 17.20 -5.57
CA TYR A 160 18.23 16.17 -6.55
C TYR A 160 18.98 16.51 -7.83
N THR A 161 19.95 15.69 -8.18
CA THR A 161 20.88 15.91 -9.29
C THR A 161 20.74 14.84 -10.35
N THR A 162 21.38 15.01 -11.50
CA THR A 162 21.41 14.01 -12.57
C THR A 162 21.98 12.68 -12.08
N SER A 163 23.02 12.69 -11.22
CA SER A 163 23.57 11.47 -10.64
C SER A 163 22.61 10.80 -9.66
N GLY A 164 21.87 11.60 -8.87
CA GLY A 164 20.79 11.11 -8.01
C GLY A 164 19.66 10.46 -8.83
N TYR A 165 19.30 11.05 -9.96
CA TYR A 165 18.31 10.49 -10.88
C TYR A 165 18.74 9.13 -11.44
N GLN A 166 20.00 8.98 -11.85
CA GLN A 166 20.51 7.70 -12.30
C GLN A 166 20.39 6.62 -11.21
N ARG A 167 20.76 6.94 -9.97
CA ARG A 167 20.60 6.00 -8.84
C ARG A 167 19.13 5.64 -8.57
N VAL A 168 18.22 6.60 -8.67
CA VAL A 168 16.78 6.34 -8.56
C VAL A 168 16.30 5.41 -9.67
N GLN A 169 16.77 5.58 -10.90
CA GLN A 169 16.46 4.68 -12.02
C GLN A 169 17.00 3.27 -11.78
N GLU A 170 18.27 3.13 -11.36
CA GLU A 170 18.90 1.85 -11.07
C GLU A 170 18.15 1.08 -10.01
N ARG A 171 17.64 1.75 -8.96
CA ARG A 171 16.85 1.11 -7.91
C ARG A 171 15.52 0.54 -8.39
N ILE A 172 14.92 1.14 -9.41
CA ILE A 172 13.66 0.63 -10.00
C ILE A 172 13.94 -0.52 -10.95
N LEU A 173 15.06 -0.46 -11.66
CA LEU A 173 15.44 -1.47 -12.65
C LEU A 173 16.08 -2.71 -12.02
N ALA A 174 16.71 -2.56 -10.85
CA ALA A 174 17.33 -3.69 -10.15
C ALA A 174 16.23 -4.62 -9.61
N PRO A 175 16.16 -5.88 -10.09
CA PRO A 175 15.26 -6.87 -9.50
C PRO A 175 15.72 -7.08 -8.05
N ARG A 176 14.83 -6.87 -7.11
CA ARG A 176 15.10 -7.21 -5.71
C ARG A 176 15.05 -8.70 -5.57
N THR A 177 16.19 -9.27 -5.26
CA THR A 177 16.31 -10.68 -4.98
C THR A 177 16.51 -10.87 -3.48
N ASN A 178 15.50 -11.42 -2.81
CA ASN A 178 15.53 -11.70 -1.38
C ASN A 178 15.23 -13.17 -1.13
N ILE A 179 15.85 -13.75 -0.12
CA ILE A 179 15.44 -15.08 0.33
C ILE A 179 14.09 -14.94 1.02
N ARG A 180 13.10 -15.66 0.50
CA ARG A 180 11.74 -15.68 1.03
C ARG A 180 11.31 -17.10 1.35
N THR A 181 10.46 -17.17 2.34
CA THR A 181 9.74 -18.40 2.70
C THR A 181 8.28 -18.22 2.32
N ILE A 182 7.73 -19.18 1.58
CA ILE A 182 6.32 -19.20 1.18
C ILE A 182 5.71 -20.51 1.59
N GLU A 183 4.53 -20.43 2.18
CA GLU A 183 3.73 -21.57 2.60
C GLU A 183 2.46 -21.64 1.75
N GLY A 184 2.16 -22.83 1.24
CA GLY A 184 0.98 -23.01 0.41
C GLY A 184 0.85 -24.42 -0.18
N ARG A 185 -0.20 -24.63 -0.94
CA ARG A 185 -0.44 -25.91 -1.63
C ARG A 185 0.30 -25.93 -2.97
N LEU A 186 1.08 -26.99 -3.21
CA LEU A 186 1.71 -27.24 -4.50
C LEU A 186 0.71 -27.93 -5.43
N LEU A 187 0.15 -27.19 -6.39
CA LEU A 187 -0.94 -27.72 -7.24
C LEU A 187 -0.56 -27.94 -8.70
N MET A 188 0.57 -27.39 -9.14
CA MET A 188 0.99 -27.50 -10.53
C MET A 188 2.49 -27.75 -10.60
N VAL A 189 2.89 -28.73 -11.44
CA VAL A 189 4.29 -28.97 -11.82
C VAL A 189 4.35 -29.08 -13.34
N ASP A 190 5.31 -28.39 -13.95
CA ASP A 190 5.57 -28.40 -15.39
C ASP A 190 7.05 -28.81 -15.59
N LEU A 191 7.26 -29.90 -16.29
CA LEU A 191 8.56 -30.53 -16.50
C LEU A 191 8.99 -30.45 -17.97
N LYS A 192 8.86 -29.30 -18.60
CA LYS A 192 9.28 -29.10 -19.98
C LYS A 192 10.79 -29.06 -20.13
N GLU A 193 11.29 -29.43 -21.33
CA GLU A 193 12.71 -29.46 -21.67
C GLU A 193 13.45 -28.11 -21.44
N HIS A 194 12.73 -26.99 -21.36
CA HIS A 194 13.29 -25.65 -21.23
C HIS A 194 13.07 -25.01 -19.85
N GLY A 195 12.88 -25.81 -18.81
CA GLY A 195 12.80 -25.31 -17.44
C GLY A 195 11.72 -25.98 -16.61
N THR A 196 12.16 -26.52 -15.49
CA THR A 196 11.29 -27.11 -14.48
C THR A 196 10.67 -26.02 -13.62
N ARG A 197 9.35 -26.04 -13.49
CA ARG A 197 8.62 -25.04 -12.72
C ARG A 197 7.42 -25.66 -12.02
N CYS A 198 7.08 -25.09 -10.89
CA CYS A 198 5.89 -25.45 -10.15
C CYS A 198 5.14 -24.20 -9.68
N ARG A 199 3.90 -24.36 -9.22
CA ARG A 199 3.13 -23.29 -8.62
C ARG A 199 2.69 -23.65 -7.23
N VAL A 200 3.00 -22.77 -6.30
CA VAL A 200 2.54 -22.82 -4.91
C VAL A 200 1.39 -21.83 -4.76
N HIS A 201 0.29 -22.31 -4.20
CA HIS A 201 -0.91 -21.56 -3.92
C HIS A 201 -0.97 -21.26 -2.42
N PRO A 202 -0.56 -20.05 -1.99
CA PRO A 202 -0.67 -19.65 -0.59
C PRO A 202 -2.15 -19.55 -0.19
N SER A 203 -2.43 -19.63 1.11
CA SER A 203 -3.78 -19.49 1.65
C SER A 203 -4.38 -18.11 1.40
N ILE A 204 -3.52 -17.09 1.26
CA ILE A 204 -3.91 -15.71 0.97
C ILE A 204 -2.98 -15.17 -0.12
N GLY A 205 -3.55 -14.65 -1.20
CA GLY A 205 -2.81 -14.04 -2.30
C GLY A 205 -2.81 -14.83 -3.60
N ASP A 206 -2.03 -14.37 -4.57
CA ASP A 206 -1.95 -14.96 -5.90
C ASP A 206 -1.01 -16.19 -5.92
N PRO A 207 -1.22 -17.15 -6.84
CA PRO A 207 -0.31 -18.28 -7.02
C PRO A 207 1.09 -17.84 -7.43
N ILE A 208 2.12 -18.39 -6.77
CA ILE A 208 3.51 -18.02 -6.97
C ILE A 208 4.21 -19.07 -7.83
N LEU A 209 4.90 -18.59 -8.85
CA LEU A 209 5.72 -19.44 -9.72
C LEU A 209 7.04 -19.75 -9.04
N CYS A 210 7.37 -21.03 -8.88
CA CYS A 210 8.63 -21.52 -8.36
C CYS A 210 9.42 -22.21 -9.48
N LEU A 211 10.65 -21.78 -9.70
CA LEU A 211 11.60 -22.38 -10.61
C LEU A 211 12.52 -23.30 -9.83
N PHE A 212 12.84 -24.47 -10.35
CA PHE A 212 13.72 -25.42 -9.66
C PHE A 212 14.61 -26.16 -10.66
N ASP A 213 15.72 -26.71 -10.16
CA ASP A 213 16.66 -27.46 -10.94
C ASP A 213 16.26 -28.96 -11.00
N ASP A 214 16.74 -29.68 -11.99
CA ASP A 214 16.44 -31.11 -12.16
C ASP A 214 16.77 -31.96 -10.96
N SER A 215 17.77 -31.55 -10.15
CA SER A 215 18.14 -32.24 -8.90
C SER A 215 17.04 -32.27 -7.85
N ARG A 216 16.07 -31.35 -7.94
CA ARG A 216 14.94 -31.23 -7.01
C ARG A 216 13.63 -31.80 -7.56
N LYS A 217 13.68 -32.38 -8.74
CA LYS A 217 12.51 -32.86 -9.46
C LYS A 217 11.73 -33.93 -8.67
N GLU A 218 12.42 -34.90 -8.11
CA GLU A 218 11.82 -35.96 -7.31
C GLU A 218 11.14 -35.39 -6.06
N GLU A 219 11.83 -34.54 -5.34
CA GLU A 219 11.34 -33.89 -4.14
C GLU A 219 10.09 -33.04 -4.40
N VAL A 220 10.05 -32.30 -5.53
CA VAL A 220 8.89 -31.49 -5.92
C VAL A 220 7.70 -32.40 -6.32
N LEU A 221 7.96 -33.51 -7.05
CA LEU A 221 6.92 -34.44 -7.44
C LEU A 221 6.29 -35.17 -6.26
N GLU A 222 7.07 -35.57 -5.24
CA GLU A 222 6.56 -36.19 -4.03
C GLU A 222 5.64 -35.27 -3.23
N ASN A 223 5.84 -33.95 -3.35
CA ASN A 223 5.07 -32.95 -2.63
C ASN A 223 3.88 -32.38 -3.42
N ILE A 224 3.60 -32.91 -4.62
CA ILE A 224 2.44 -32.46 -5.40
C ILE A 224 1.14 -32.71 -4.62
N THR A 225 0.21 -31.76 -4.67
CA THR A 225 -1.05 -31.72 -3.90
C THR A 225 -0.90 -31.53 -2.40
N ARG A 226 0.33 -31.47 -1.87
CA ARG A 226 0.60 -31.29 -0.45
C ARG A 226 0.73 -29.81 -0.07
N TYR A 227 0.59 -29.55 1.20
CA TYR A 227 0.90 -28.26 1.79
C TYR A 227 2.41 -28.21 2.07
N VAL A 228 3.08 -27.22 1.50
CA VAL A 228 4.54 -27.14 1.52
C VAL A 228 5.01 -25.77 1.99
N LYS A 229 6.19 -25.75 2.55
CA LYS A 229 6.98 -24.58 2.85
C LYS A 229 8.14 -24.54 1.85
N VAL A 230 8.13 -23.53 1.00
CA VAL A 230 9.16 -23.31 -0.01
C VAL A 230 10.08 -22.19 0.46
N ILE A 231 11.38 -22.44 0.41
CA ILE A 231 12.42 -21.46 0.72
C ILE A 231 13.23 -21.25 -0.56
N GLY A 232 13.43 -20.00 -0.94
CA GLY A 232 14.18 -19.71 -2.15
C GLY A 232 14.40 -18.23 -2.38
N GLU A 233 15.12 -17.94 -3.44
CA GLU A 233 15.43 -16.60 -3.88
C GLU A 233 14.24 -16.04 -4.67
N ALA A 234 13.52 -15.11 -4.05
CA ALA A 234 12.34 -14.50 -4.63
C ALA A 234 12.72 -13.30 -5.50
N LYS A 235 12.18 -13.25 -6.71
CA LYS A 235 12.17 -12.05 -7.54
C LYS A 235 10.91 -11.27 -7.26
N GLU A 236 11.08 -10.06 -6.76
CA GLU A 236 9.98 -9.15 -6.46
C GLU A 236 9.80 -8.15 -7.61
N ASP A 237 8.56 -7.88 -7.98
CA ASP A 237 8.22 -6.78 -8.86
C ASP A 237 8.61 -5.47 -8.18
N PRO A 238 9.51 -4.67 -8.76
CA PRO A 238 10.00 -3.44 -8.13
C PRO A 238 8.90 -2.39 -7.93
N VAL A 239 7.77 -2.52 -8.62
CA VAL A 239 6.65 -1.59 -8.57
C VAL A 239 5.64 -1.96 -7.49
N SER A 240 5.26 -3.23 -7.44
CA SER A 240 4.22 -3.72 -6.54
C SER A 240 4.77 -4.37 -5.27
N GLY A 241 6.07 -4.68 -5.22
CA GLY A 241 6.69 -5.46 -4.15
C GLY A 241 6.21 -6.91 -4.10
N LYS A 242 5.39 -7.34 -5.06
CA LYS A 242 4.86 -8.70 -5.12
C LYS A 242 5.91 -9.66 -5.63
N VAL A 243 5.97 -10.83 -5.02
CA VAL A 243 6.81 -11.92 -5.51
C VAL A 243 6.26 -12.41 -6.85
N THR A 244 7.05 -12.29 -7.91
CA THR A 244 6.70 -12.75 -9.26
C THR A 244 7.13 -14.19 -9.50
N SER A 245 8.29 -14.57 -8.98
CA SER A 245 8.80 -15.93 -9.06
C SER A 245 9.79 -16.19 -7.93
N ILE A 246 9.99 -17.47 -7.60
CA ILE A 246 11.00 -17.93 -6.65
C ILE A 246 11.89 -18.95 -7.32
N GLN A 247 13.22 -18.79 -7.19
CA GLN A 247 14.16 -19.86 -7.43
C GLN A 247 14.22 -20.74 -6.19
N LEU A 248 13.71 -21.96 -6.29
CA LEU A 248 13.54 -22.88 -5.19
C LEU A 248 14.91 -23.40 -4.72
N HIS A 249 15.21 -23.18 -3.45
CA HIS A 249 16.40 -23.73 -2.78
C HIS A 249 16.05 -24.92 -1.90
N ASP A 250 14.88 -24.89 -1.26
CA ASP A 250 14.42 -25.95 -0.38
C ASP A 250 12.90 -26.05 -0.40
N ILE A 251 12.39 -27.28 -0.25
CA ILE A 251 10.96 -27.57 -0.14
C ILE A 251 10.72 -28.54 1.00
N GLN A 252 9.91 -28.15 1.95
CA GLN A 252 9.58 -28.94 3.12
C GLN A 252 8.08 -29.24 3.12
N ARG A 253 7.73 -30.49 3.30
CA ARG A 253 6.35 -30.88 3.54
C ARG A 253 5.89 -30.35 4.89
N MET A 254 4.77 -29.65 4.90
CA MET A 254 4.10 -29.26 6.13
C MET A 254 2.92 -30.20 6.36
N GLU A 255 2.83 -30.72 7.57
CA GLU A 255 1.62 -31.40 8.01
C GLU A 255 0.50 -30.37 8.08
N SER A 256 -0.57 -30.59 7.31
CA SER A 256 -1.67 -29.65 7.32
C SER A 256 -2.35 -29.74 8.71
N ARG A 257 -2.70 -28.59 9.30
CA ARG A 257 -3.51 -28.52 10.52
C ARG A 257 -4.82 -29.32 10.44
N GLU A 258 -5.25 -29.66 9.24
CA GLU A 258 -6.41 -30.53 8.98
C GLU A 258 -6.09 -32.01 9.24
N GLU A 259 -4.83 -32.46 9.03
CA GLU A 259 -4.40 -33.83 9.39
C GLU A 259 -4.22 -33.95 10.89
N GLU A 260 -3.63 -32.95 11.58
CA GLU A 260 -3.58 -32.91 13.06
C GLU A 260 -4.97 -32.90 13.72
N ARG A 261 -5.95 -32.22 13.09
CA ARG A 261 -7.33 -32.22 13.60
C ARG A 261 -8.02 -33.57 13.43
N LYS A 262 -7.66 -34.37 12.42
CA LYS A 262 -8.20 -35.74 12.26
C LYS A 262 -7.70 -36.70 13.35
N ASP A 263 -6.45 -36.52 13.77
CA ASP A 263 -5.86 -37.37 14.80
C ASP A 263 -6.29 -36.97 16.24
N LEU A 264 -6.73 -35.72 16.42
CA LEU A 264 -7.23 -35.19 17.68
C LEU A 264 -8.73 -35.39 17.92
N LEU A 265 -9.49 -35.79 16.87
CA LEU A 265 -10.90 -36.09 17.02
C LEU A 265 -11.08 -37.54 17.48
N PRO A 266 -11.84 -37.79 18.56
CA PRO A 266 -12.18 -39.17 18.97
C PRO A 266 -12.79 -39.90 17.79
N GLN A 267 -12.26 -41.11 17.51
CA GLN A 267 -12.82 -41.96 16.44
C GLN A 267 -14.30 -42.25 16.77
N GLY A 268 -15.17 -41.68 15.95
CA GLY A 268 -16.63 -41.83 16.11
C GLY A 268 -17.42 -40.55 16.09
N THR A 269 -16.76 -39.40 16.17
CA THR A 269 -17.46 -38.14 15.96
C THR A 269 -17.57 -37.85 14.47
N PRO A 270 -18.76 -37.72 13.86
CA PRO A 270 -18.91 -37.32 12.48
C PRO A 270 -18.22 -35.97 12.32
N LEU A 271 -17.33 -35.85 11.32
CA LEU A 271 -16.78 -34.55 10.92
C LEU A 271 -17.95 -33.65 10.58
N PRO A 272 -17.98 -32.38 11.02
CA PRO A 272 -19.00 -31.45 10.61
C PRO A 272 -18.78 -31.08 9.13
N ASN A 273 -19.10 -32.01 8.24
CA ASN A 273 -19.37 -31.74 6.84
C ASN A 273 -20.76 -31.12 6.66
N ASP A 274 -21.39 -30.84 7.80
CA ASP A 274 -22.79 -30.45 7.93
C ASP A 274 -23.07 -29.00 7.53
N PHE A 275 -22.05 -28.22 7.25
CA PHE A 275 -22.26 -26.85 6.75
C PHE A 275 -23.07 -26.82 5.43
N TRP A 276 -22.99 -27.89 4.64
CA TRP A 276 -23.71 -28.00 3.33
C TRP A 276 -24.88 -28.97 3.37
N GLN A 277 -25.15 -29.62 4.51
CA GLN A 277 -26.35 -30.42 4.70
C GLN A 277 -27.46 -29.49 5.20
N ALA A 278 -28.56 -29.47 4.47
CA ALA A 278 -29.75 -28.72 4.89
C ALA A 278 -30.36 -29.44 6.10
N LEU A 279 -29.88 -29.12 7.29
CA LEU A 279 -30.51 -29.54 8.55
C LEU A 279 -31.89 -28.87 8.67
N SER A 280 -32.87 -29.59 9.18
CA SER A 280 -34.14 -29.00 9.53
C SER A 280 -33.97 -27.98 10.66
N LEU A 281 -34.88 -27.04 10.79
CA LEU A 281 -34.84 -26.02 11.86
C LEU A 281 -34.83 -26.67 13.25
N ASP A 282 -35.50 -27.78 13.42
CA ASP A 282 -35.57 -28.51 14.69
C ASP A 282 -34.23 -29.18 15.03
N GLU A 283 -33.57 -29.81 14.07
CA GLU A 283 -32.24 -30.38 14.25
C GLU A 283 -31.16 -29.32 14.53
N LEU A 284 -31.31 -28.13 13.91
CA LEU A 284 -30.43 -26.98 14.16
C LEU A 284 -30.63 -26.42 15.56
N ALA A 285 -31.88 -26.33 16.00
CA ALA A 285 -32.23 -25.88 17.34
C ALA A 285 -31.71 -26.85 18.42
N GLU A 286 -31.83 -28.15 18.19
CA GLU A 286 -31.28 -29.17 19.10
C GLU A 286 -29.74 -29.12 19.15
N SER A 287 -29.08 -28.99 18.00
CA SER A 287 -27.61 -28.95 17.92
C SER A 287 -27.01 -27.73 18.61
N GLN A 288 -27.74 -26.62 18.63
CA GLN A 288 -27.36 -25.36 19.26
C GLN A 288 -27.90 -25.19 20.69
N ALA A 289 -28.60 -26.21 21.22
CA ALA A 289 -29.31 -26.14 22.50
C ALA A 289 -30.24 -24.88 22.59
N ALA A 290 -30.84 -24.51 21.47
CA ALA A 290 -31.73 -23.36 21.43
C ALA A 290 -33.05 -23.71 22.12
N VAL A 291 -33.42 -22.91 23.11
CA VAL A 291 -34.68 -23.04 23.82
C VAL A 291 -35.70 -22.12 23.16
N PRO A 292 -36.90 -22.63 22.80
CA PRO A 292 -37.95 -21.77 22.24
C PRO A 292 -38.32 -20.64 23.20
N LEU A 293 -38.31 -19.42 22.73
CA LEU A 293 -38.78 -18.28 23.50
C LEU A 293 -40.32 -18.39 23.66
N GLN A 294 -40.75 -18.53 24.90
CA GLN A 294 -42.19 -18.62 25.21
C GLN A 294 -42.94 -17.27 25.03
N ASP A 295 -42.21 -16.18 25.16
CA ASP A 295 -42.76 -14.83 25.01
C ASP A 295 -41.78 -13.96 24.21
N VAL A 296 -42.18 -13.53 23.03
CA VAL A 296 -41.39 -12.66 22.13
C VAL A 296 -41.24 -11.25 22.72
N SER A 297 -42.14 -10.85 23.65
CA SER A 297 -42.06 -9.53 24.28
C SER A 297 -40.78 -9.32 25.11
N VAL A 298 -40.14 -10.38 25.56
CA VAL A 298 -38.86 -10.32 26.28
C VAL A 298 -37.72 -9.76 25.41
N LEU A 299 -37.84 -9.81 24.08
CA LEU A 299 -36.84 -9.25 23.15
C LEU A 299 -37.03 -7.75 22.95
N PHE A 300 -38.20 -7.20 23.29
CA PHE A 300 -38.46 -5.77 23.19
C PHE A 300 -37.83 -5.05 24.39
N GLY A 301 -37.03 -4.05 24.14
CA GLY A 301 -36.36 -3.25 25.17
C GLY A 301 -35.01 -3.83 25.67
N THR A 302 -34.52 -4.94 25.13
CA THR A 302 -33.17 -5.46 25.45
C THR A 302 -32.09 -4.88 24.57
N TRP A 303 -32.42 -4.09 23.56
CA TRP A 303 -31.48 -3.41 22.71
C TRP A 303 -30.81 -2.28 23.48
N PRO A 304 -29.44 -2.21 23.49
CA PRO A 304 -28.71 -1.19 24.26
C PRO A 304 -28.69 0.17 23.55
N GLY A 305 -29.84 0.63 23.05
CA GLY A 305 -30.00 1.94 22.42
C GLY A 305 -31.00 2.78 23.21
N ASP A 306 -30.92 4.09 23.11
CA ASP A 306 -31.90 5.00 23.65
C ASP A 306 -33.18 4.90 22.82
N ILE A 307 -34.35 4.92 23.47
CA ILE A 307 -35.67 4.81 22.81
C ILE A 307 -35.88 5.91 21.75
N ASP A 308 -35.08 6.97 21.79
CA ASP A 308 -35.22 8.16 20.94
C ASP A 308 -33.89 8.47 20.16
N ASP A 309 -33.11 7.42 19.78
CA ASP A 309 -31.85 7.58 19.03
C ASP A 309 -32.07 7.95 17.56
N GLY A 310 -33.31 8.08 17.10
CA GLY A 310 -33.65 8.43 15.71
C GLY A 310 -33.36 7.33 14.67
N PHE A 311 -32.98 6.12 15.11
CA PHE A 311 -32.62 5.01 14.21
C PHE A 311 -33.83 4.55 13.38
N GLU A 312 -35.02 4.44 13.98
CA GLU A 312 -36.22 4.04 13.26
C GLU A 312 -36.64 5.07 12.20
N GLU A 313 -36.49 6.36 12.49
CA GLU A 313 -36.74 7.43 11.53
C GLU A 313 -35.75 7.41 10.38
N LEU A 314 -34.46 7.17 10.67
CA LEU A 314 -33.39 7.03 9.66
C LEU A 314 -33.69 5.86 8.71
N ILE A 315 -34.04 4.69 9.25
CA ILE A 315 -34.37 3.50 8.44
C ILE A 315 -35.65 3.72 7.61
N SER A 316 -36.66 4.37 8.20
CA SER A 316 -37.88 4.71 7.50
C SER A 316 -37.62 5.66 6.33
N ASN A 317 -36.77 6.67 6.52
CA ASN A 317 -36.41 7.63 5.48
C ASN A 317 -35.57 6.98 4.37
N LEU A 318 -34.63 6.11 4.70
CA LEU A 318 -33.85 5.34 3.70
C LEU A 318 -34.75 4.41 2.87
N ARG A 319 -35.74 3.77 3.47
CA ARG A 319 -36.72 2.94 2.74
C ARG A 319 -37.57 3.77 1.78
N LYS A 320 -38.04 4.97 2.19
CA LYS A 320 -38.81 5.88 1.34
C LYS A 320 -37.97 6.40 0.17
N GLN A 321 -36.72 6.74 0.38
CA GLN A 321 -35.81 7.19 -0.69
C GLN A 321 -35.55 6.09 -1.73
N ASN A 322 -35.34 4.85 -1.30
CA ASN A 322 -35.16 3.73 -2.20
C ASN A 322 -36.44 3.36 -3.00
N MET A 323 -37.61 3.61 -2.46
CA MET A 323 -38.87 3.42 -3.21
C MET A 323 -39.13 4.53 -4.23
N ALA A 324 -38.78 5.77 -3.91
CA ALA A 324 -38.93 6.90 -4.85
C ALA A 324 -37.98 6.80 -6.07
N GLY A 325 -36.79 6.23 -5.90
CA GLY A 325 -35.85 6.01 -6.99
C GLY A 325 -36.20 4.89 -7.96
N LYS A 326 -37.18 4.04 -7.67
CA LYS A 326 -37.64 2.94 -8.55
C LYS A 326 -38.83 3.28 -9.45
N VAL A 327 -39.42 4.47 -9.32
CA VAL A 327 -40.57 4.89 -10.14
C VAL A 327 -40.18 5.76 -11.34
N SER A 328 -38.89 6.06 -11.50
CA SER A 328 -38.37 6.84 -12.64
C SER A 328 -37.37 6.02 -13.46
N ARG A 329 -37.80 4.89 -14.01
CA ARG A 329 -37.13 4.20 -15.13
C ARG A 329 -38.19 3.54 -16.01
#